data_c984359a9ea8ca1355171883cf079778
#
_entry.id   c984359a9ea8ca1355171883cf079778
#
_cell.length_a   1.000
_cell.length_b   1.000
_cell.length_c   1.000
_cell.angle_alpha   90.00
_cell.angle_beta   90.00
_cell.angle_gamma   90.00
#
_symmetry.space_group_name_H-M   'P 1'
#
loop_
_entity.id
_entity.type
_entity.pdbx_description
1 polymer ?
#
loop_
_entity_poly.entity_id
_entity_poly.type
_entity_poly.pdbx_seq_one_letter_code
_entity_poly.pdbx_strand_id
1 'polypeptide(L)'
;VFTIPHLRAQTTPLPTHPVLSELLRTPVRAMAWMKDGKGFVAAGEAARYDHGPDTANTRFALASQWWTELTTGAEIRDELKRPGTGLVCMGSFSFSPTCPAGSTLIVPQVVVGFDGEAAWLTLIGPVDRDVFDTLTDDARALVDAALRPSPVDYPSHGAVRVDAVDVAAYRDKVALIQERINAGGVRKVVLARELSLQAVSPIDERYVIERLARAYPQCWTFAVDGLVGATPELLAATLEREVAVTVLAGTLPRTADADPQELQASPKDADEHRLAVESVVSELSKIARIEVGPTHVLTLPNVLHLATDICATLDFMATPLQVAGALHPTAALGGTPRLRALETIARAKLPASSSATSPSCTTPPP
;
A
#
# COMPACT_ATOMS: atom_id res chain seq x y z
N VAL A 1 -16.35 -12.89 -16.68
CA VAL A 1 -15.83 -14.23 -16.31
C VAL A 1 -14.32 -14.10 -16.33
N PHE A 2 -13.66 -14.33 -15.20
CA PHE A 2 -12.20 -14.31 -15.10
C PHE A 2 -11.62 -15.62 -15.64
N THR A 3 -10.46 -15.54 -16.28
CA THR A 3 -9.64 -16.73 -16.50
C THR A 3 -8.81 -16.92 -15.24
N ILE A 4 -9.13 -17.94 -14.43
CA ILE A 4 -8.44 -18.23 -13.18
C ILE A 4 -7.40 -19.32 -13.45
N PRO A 5 -6.09 -19.05 -13.30
CA PRO A 5 -5.08 -20.10 -13.43
C PRO A 5 -5.13 -21.06 -12.25
N HIS A 6 -4.88 -22.34 -12.52
CA HIS A 6 -4.73 -23.34 -11.47
C HIS A 6 -3.29 -23.34 -10.98
N LEU A 7 -3.06 -22.79 -9.78
CA LEU A 7 -1.73 -22.57 -9.22
C LEU A 7 -1.41 -23.55 -8.08
N ARG A 8 -0.11 -23.82 -7.95
CA ARG A 8 0.48 -24.46 -6.77
C ARG A 8 1.40 -23.47 -6.07
N ALA A 9 1.24 -23.36 -4.74
CA ALA A 9 2.16 -22.65 -3.87
C ALA A 9 2.87 -23.64 -2.95
N GLN A 10 4.19 -23.60 -2.90
CA GLN A 10 4.99 -24.44 -2.03
C GLN A 10 5.89 -23.58 -1.17
N THR A 11 5.67 -23.59 0.14
CA THR A 11 6.48 -22.91 1.14
C THR A 11 7.45 -23.87 1.80
N THR A 12 8.72 -23.47 1.86
CA THR A 12 9.79 -24.20 2.55
C THR A 12 10.50 -23.27 3.54
N PRO A 13 10.82 -23.75 4.75
CA PRO A 13 11.63 -22.97 5.69
C PRO A 13 13.02 -22.70 5.11
N LEU A 14 13.57 -21.52 5.35
CA LEU A 14 14.95 -21.20 5.07
C LEU A 14 15.81 -21.46 6.34
N PRO A 15 16.99 -22.05 6.20
CA PRO A 15 17.87 -22.34 7.34
C PRO A 15 18.54 -21.08 7.88
N THR A 16 18.56 -20.00 7.12
CA THR A 16 19.16 -18.72 7.47
C THR A 16 18.12 -17.60 7.38
N HIS A 17 18.26 -16.60 8.22
CA HIS A 17 17.38 -15.44 8.21
C HIS A 17 17.90 -14.41 7.20
N PRO A 18 17.21 -14.18 6.07
CA PRO A 18 17.63 -13.20 5.09
C PRO A 18 17.42 -11.78 5.65
N VAL A 19 18.32 -10.89 5.31
CA VAL A 19 18.09 -9.46 5.49
C VAL A 19 17.24 -8.97 4.31
N LEU A 20 15.95 -8.80 4.50
CA LEU A 20 15.00 -8.51 3.41
C LEU A 20 15.41 -7.28 2.59
N SER A 21 15.94 -6.23 3.23
CA SER A 21 16.42 -5.04 2.53
C SER A 21 17.63 -5.31 1.63
N GLU A 22 18.42 -6.36 1.89
CA GLU A 22 19.52 -6.75 1.02
C GLU A 22 19.05 -7.54 -0.20
N LEU A 23 17.94 -8.28 -0.09
CA LEU A 23 17.32 -8.94 -1.22
C LEU A 23 16.85 -7.95 -2.29
N LEU A 24 16.51 -6.72 -1.88
CA LEU A 24 16.15 -5.65 -2.80
C LEU A 24 17.29 -5.21 -3.72
N ARG A 25 18.55 -5.54 -3.39
CA ARG A 25 19.72 -5.24 -4.23
C ARG A 25 19.85 -6.15 -5.44
N THR A 26 19.12 -7.25 -5.45
CA THR A 26 19.10 -8.17 -6.60
C THR A 26 18.50 -7.45 -7.81
N PRO A 27 19.03 -7.65 -9.05
CA PRO A 27 18.49 -7.01 -10.25
C PRO A 27 17.14 -7.62 -10.65
N VAL A 28 16.09 -7.25 -9.93
CA VAL A 28 14.72 -7.70 -10.13
C VAL A 28 13.74 -6.52 -10.02
N ARG A 29 12.62 -6.58 -10.71
CA ARG A 29 11.44 -5.81 -10.36
C ARG A 29 10.85 -6.41 -9.09
N ALA A 30 11.25 -5.86 -7.95
CA ALA A 30 10.84 -6.39 -6.66
C ALA A 30 9.47 -5.86 -6.25
N MET A 31 8.65 -6.75 -5.73
CA MET A 31 7.54 -6.39 -4.85
C MET A 31 8.02 -6.53 -3.40
N ALA A 32 7.54 -5.67 -2.52
CA ALA A 32 7.95 -5.70 -1.12
C ALA A 32 6.83 -5.24 -0.19
N TRP A 33 6.75 -5.86 0.98
CA TRP A 33 5.93 -5.43 2.10
C TRP A 33 6.70 -5.69 3.39
N MET A 34 7.23 -4.64 4.00
CA MET A 34 8.19 -4.78 5.10
C MET A 34 7.97 -3.72 6.18
N LYS A 35 8.20 -4.10 7.44
CA LYS A 35 8.25 -3.21 8.60
C LYS A 35 9.21 -3.77 9.64
N ASP A 36 10.10 -2.95 10.20
CA ASP A 36 11.09 -3.36 11.21
C ASP A 36 11.91 -4.60 10.81
N GLY A 37 12.31 -4.69 9.54
CA GLY A 37 13.08 -5.83 9.00
C GLY A 37 12.28 -7.10 8.81
N LYS A 38 10.98 -7.11 9.09
CA LYS A 38 10.05 -8.23 8.92
C LYS A 38 9.13 -7.99 7.73
N GLY A 39 8.57 -9.08 7.19
CA GLY A 39 7.69 -9.03 6.04
C GLY A 39 8.21 -9.90 4.91
N PHE A 40 8.12 -9.46 3.66
CA PHE A 40 8.61 -10.23 2.54
C PHE A 40 9.02 -9.36 1.34
N VAL A 41 9.87 -9.96 0.51
CA VAL A 41 10.22 -9.51 -0.84
C VAL A 41 9.75 -10.57 -1.82
N ALA A 42 9.22 -10.15 -2.95
CA ALA A 42 8.67 -11.06 -3.96
C ALA A 42 9.06 -10.62 -5.37
N ALA A 43 9.05 -11.58 -6.31
CA ALA A 43 9.38 -11.32 -7.70
C ALA A 43 8.61 -12.24 -8.66
N GLY A 44 8.56 -11.83 -9.92
CA GLY A 44 7.84 -12.53 -10.98
C GLY A 44 6.33 -12.38 -10.85
N GLU A 45 5.62 -12.96 -11.80
CA GLU A 45 4.16 -12.89 -11.88
C GLU A 45 3.61 -14.26 -12.26
N ALA A 46 2.95 -14.96 -11.33
CA ALA A 46 2.26 -16.23 -11.55
C ALA A 46 0.81 -16.00 -12.01
N ALA A 47 0.19 -14.92 -11.52
CA ALA A 47 -1.13 -14.47 -11.95
C ALA A 47 -1.29 -12.97 -11.73
N ARG A 48 -2.15 -12.34 -12.56
CA ARG A 48 -2.46 -10.93 -12.48
C ARG A 48 -3.96 -10.69 -12.67
N TYR A 49 -4.49 -9.75 -11.91
CA TYR A 49 -5.80 -9.18 -12.06
C TYR A 49 -5.67 -7.67 -12.21
N ASP A 50 -6.23 -7.12 -13.27
CA ASP A 50 -6.32 -5.69 -13.49
C ASP A 50 -7.77 -5.26 -13.58
N HIS A 51 -8.09 -4.16 -12.94
CA HIS A 51 -9.40 -3.52 -12.98
C HIS A 51 -9.26 -2.08 -13.47
N GLY A 52 -9.83 -1.79 -14.62
CA GLY A 52 -9.84 -0.46 -15.20
C GLY A 52 -10.76 0.52 -14.44
N PRO A 53 -10.82 1.78 -14.89
CA PRO A 53 -11.72 2.79 -14.32
C PRO A 53 -13.18 2.37 -14.45
N ASP A 54 -13.95 2.56 -13.38
CA ASP A 54 -15.32 2.08 -13.24
C ASP A 54 -16.15 3.06 -12.40
N THR A 55 -17.34 3.42 -12.86
CA THR A 55 -18.27 4.30 -12.13
C THR A 55 -19.09 3.58 -11.07
N ALA A 56 -19.22 2.25 -11.18
CA ALA A 56 -19.96 1.43 -10.24
C ALA A 56 -19.18 1.12 -8.95
N ASN A 57 -17.89 1.47 -8.91
CA ASN A 57 -17.01 1.25 -7.75
C ASN A 57 -16.89 -0.21 -7.32
N THR A 58 -16.80 -1.13 -8.30
CA THR A 58 -16.79 -2.57 -8.06
C THR A 58 -15.40 -3.14 -7.82
N ARG A 59 -14.33 -2.34 -7.95
CA ARG A 59 -12.93 -2.78 -7.93
C ARG A 59 -12.54 -3.69 -6.77
N PHE A 60 -12.95 -3.36 -5.54
CA PHE A 60 -12.66 -4.20 -4.37
C PHE A 60 -13.47 -5.51 -4.37
N ALA A 61 -14.75 -5.45 -4.75
CA ALA A 61 -15.62 -6.63 -4.79
C ALA A 61 -15.17 -7.63 -5.85
N LEU A 62 -14.86 -7.16 -7.06
CA LEU A 62 -14.39 -8.03 -8.14
C LEU A 62 -12.98 -8.57 -7.88
N ALA A 63 -12.09 -7.77 -7.32
CA ALA A 63 -10.77 -8.23 -6.89
C ALA A 63 -10.87 -9.30 -5.79
N SER A 64 -11.79 -9.12 -4.82
CA SER A 64 -12.06 -10.10 -3.77
C SER A 64 -12.63 -11.41 -4.36
N GLN A 65 -13.54 -11.32 -5.32
CA GLN A 65 -14.09 -12.49 -6.01
C GLN A 65 -12.98 -13.24 -6.75
N TRP A 66 -12.18 -12.53 -7.56
CA TRP A 66 -11.06 -13.12 -8.28
C TRP A 66 -10.08 -13.84 -7.33
N TRP A 67 -9.72 -13.20 -6.23
CA TRP A 67 -8.82 -13.77 -5.23
C TRP A 67 -9.42 -15.03 -4.58
N THR A 68 -10.71 -15.00 -4.23
CA THR A 68 -11.40 -16.14 -3.65
C THR A 68 -11.46 -17.32 -4.61
N GLU A 69 -11.79 -17.09 -5.88
CA GLU A 69 -11.82 -18.14 -6.90
C GLU A 69 -10.43 -18.76 -7.11
N LEU A 70 -9.39 -17.91 -7.16
CA LEU A 70 -8.01 -18.38 -7.33
C LEU A 70 -7.54 -19.20 -6.14
N THR A 71 -7.77 -18.73 -4.91
CA THR A 71 -7.35 -19.44 -3.69
C THR A 71 -8.11 -20.77 -3.49
N THR A 72 -9.38 -20.81 -3.86
CA THR A 72 -10.20 -22.03 -3.76
C THR A 72 -9.70 -23.12 -4.72
N GLY A 73 -9.19 -22.73 -5.89
CA GLY A 73 -8.65 -23.66 -6.87
C GLY A 73 -7.18 -24.02 -6.71
N ALA A 74 -6.46 -23.38 -5.78
CA ALA A 74 -5.01 -23.54 -5.65
C ALA A 74 -4.62 -24.75 -4.79
N GLU A 75 -3.51 -25.41 -5.16
CA GLU A 75 -2.83 -26.40 -4.32
C GLU A 75 -1.82 -25.72 -3.41
N ILE A 76 -2.07 -25.73 -2.09
CA ILE A 76 -1.19 -25.08 -1.12
C ILE A 76 -0.46 -26.13 -0.28
N ARG A 77 0.87 -26.11 -0.35
CA ARG A 77 1.77 -26.90 0.49
C ARG A 77 2.58 -25.95 1.36
N ASP A 78 2.14 -25.76 2.57
CA ASP A 78 2.72 -24.82 3.53
C ASP A 78 2.90 -25.50 4.88
N GLU A 79 4.17 -25.78 5.23
CA GLU A 79 4.52 -26.40 6.50
C GLU A 79 4.55 -25.40 7.66
N LEU A 80 4.70 -24.09 7.37
CA LEU A 80 4.85 -23.06 8.39
C LEU A 80 3.52 -22.49 8.86
N LYS A 81 2.55 -22.32 7.95
CA LYS A 81 1.20 -21.77 8.23
C LYS A 81 1.25 -20.44 8.99
N ARG A 82 2.09 -19.51 8.50
CA ARG A 82 2.30 -18.18 9.08
C ARG A 82 1.75 -17.08 8.15
N PRO A 83 1.45 -15.88 8.65
CA PRO A 83 1.12 -14.75 7.79
C PRO A 83 2.25 -14.49 6.76
N GLY A 84 1.89 -14.41 5.48
CA GLY A 84 2.85 -14.22 4.39
C GLY A 84 3.45 -15.51 3.81
N THR A 85 3.07 -16.69 4.32
CA THR A 85 3.39 -17.99 3.72
C THR A 85 2.25 -18.49 2.82
N GLY A 86 2.48 -19.54 2.07
CA GLY A 86 1.51 -20.09 1.13
C GLY A 86 1.24 -19.16 -0.07
N LEU A 87 0.00 -19.12 -0.52
CA LEU A 87 -0.39 -18.26 -1.63
C LEU A 87 -0.63 -16.84 -1.13
N VAL A 88 0.09 -15.88 -1.70
CA VAL A 88 -0.05 -14.46 -1.40
C VAL A 88 -0.33 -13.65 -2.65
N CYS A 89 -0.98 -12.50 -2.52
CA CYS A 89 -1.02 -11.49 -3.57
C CYS A 89 -0.70 -10.10 -3.01
N MET A 90 -0.14 -9.27 -3.87
CA MET A 90 0.08 -7.86 -3.60
C MET A 90 -0.69 -7.04 -4.60
N GLY A 91 -1.11 -5.82 -4.21
CA GLY A 91 -1.84 -4.99 -5.15
C GLY A 91 -1.90 -3.54 -4.74
N SER A 92 -2.37 -2.74 -5.67
CA SER A 92 -2.66 -1.33 -5.47
C SER A 92 -4.06 -1.00 -5.97
N PHE A 93 -4.74 -0.13 -5.24
CA PHE A 93 -6.08 0.34 -5.58
C PHE A 93 -6.08 1.84 -5.75
N SER A 94 -6.58 2.30 -6.88
CA SER A 94 -6.69 3.74 -7.15
C SER A 94 -7.58 4.42 -6.10
N PHE A 95 -7.24 5.68 -5.75
CA PHE A 95 -8.03 6.49 -4.81
C PHE A 95 -9.47 6.69 -5.31
N SER A 96 -9.65 7.01 -6.58
CA SER A 96 -10.97 7.14 -7.22
C SER A 96 -11.26 5.95 -8.12
N PRO A 97 -12.49 5.41 -8.10
CA PRO A 97 -12.87 4.31 -9.00
C PRO A 97 -12.77 4.70 -10.49
N THR A 98 -12.82 5.98 -10.81
CA THR A 98 -12.71 6.49 -12.18
C THR A 98 -11.26 6.87 -12.58
N CYS A 99 -10.27 6.58 -11.73
CA CYS A 99 -8.86 6.87 -12.05
C CYS A 99 -8.37 5.99 -13.21
N PRO A 100 -7.77 6.57 -14.26
CA PRO A 100 -7.26 5.80 -15.40
C PRO A 100 -6.21 4.74 -15.04
N ALA A 101 -5.45 4.95 -13.96
CA ALA A 101 -4.46 3.98 -13.48
C ALA A 101 -5.08 2.64 -13.05
N GLY A 102 -6.39 2.64 -12.72
CA GLY A 102 -7.08 1.41 -12.30
C GLY A 102 -6.59 0.85 -10.97
N SER A 103 -6.76 -0.45 -10.81
CA SER A 103 -6.31 -1.22 -9.64
C SER A 103 -5.75 -2.56 -10.10
N THR A 104 -4.77 -3.09 -9.39
CA THR A 104 -4.12 -4.35 -9.76
C THR A 104 -3.91 -5.25 -8.54
N LEU A 105 -3.97 -6.58 -8.77
CA LEU A 105 -3.47 -7.60 -7.86
C LEU A 105 -2.49 -8.48 -8.62
N ILE A 106 -1.36 -8.82 -8.00
CA ILE A 106 -0.31 -9.67 -8.55
C ILE A 106 -0.03 -10.80 -7.57
N VAL A 107 -0.09 -12.02 -8.08
CA VAL A 107 0.43 -13.20 -7.39
C VAL A 107 1.87 -13.40 -7.85
N PRO A 108 2.87 -13.24 -6.99
CA PRO A 108 4.26 -13.41 -7.38
C PRO A 108 4.60 -14.88 -7.66
N GLN A 109 5.67 -15.12 -8.42
CA GLN A 109 6.23 -16.46 -8.60
C GLN A 109 7.08 -16.91 -7.43
N VAL A 110 7.75 -15.95 -6.77
CA VAL A 110 8.65 -16.19 -5.65
C VAL A 110 8.38 -15.21 -4.54
N VAL A 111 8.33 -15.72 -3.31
CA VAL A 111 8.24 -14.92 -2.09
C VAL A 111 9.33 -15.37 -1.13
N VAL A 112 10.13 -14.44 -0.64
CA VAL A 112 11.09 -14.66 0.45
C VAL A 112 10.67 -13.81 1.63
N GLY A 113 10.39 -14.44 2.76
CA GLY A 113 9.86 -13.74 3.92
C GLY A 113 10.60 -14.06 5.22
N PHE A 114 10.40 -13.17 6.20
CA PHE A 114 10.88 -13.28 7.56
C PHE A 114 9.93 -12.55 8.51
N ASP A 115 9.50 -13.22 9.60
CA ASP A 115 8.56 -12.63 10.58
C ASP A 115 9.19 -12.29 11.94
N GLY A 116 10.51 -12.47 12.05
CA GLY A 116 11.27 -12.28 13.28
C GLY A 116 11.62 -13.58 14.00
N GLU A 117 10.99 -14.69 13.60
CA GLU A 117 11.23 -16.02 14.16
C GLU A 117 11.62 -17.03 13.08
N ALA A 118 10.86 -17.07 11.99
CA ALA A 118 11.05 -17.97 10.87
C ALA A 118 11.28 -17.21 9.57
N ALA A 119 12.12 -17.80 8.71
CA ALA A 119 12.30 -17.37 7.34
C ALA A 119 11.79 -18.44 6.38
N TRP A 120 11.30 -18.02 5.23
CA TRP A 120 10.75 -18.93 4.23
C TRP A 120 11.01 -18.51 2.79
N LEU A 121 10.94 -19.49 1.93
CA LEU A 121 10.85 -19.34 0.48
C LEU A 121 9.56 -19.99 0.02
N THR A 122 8.70 -19.24 -0.67
CA THR A 122 7.52 -19.77 -1.35
C THR A 122 7.71 -19.68 -2.85
N LEU A 123 7.49 -20.78 -3.55
CA LEU A 123 7.47 -20.87 -5.01
C LEU A 123 6.00 -21.05 -5.46
N ILE A 124 5.58 -20.26 -6.45
CA ILE A 124 4.20 -20.26 -6.97
C ILE A 124 4.23 -20.37 -8.49
N GLY A 125 3.50 -21.34 -9.02
CA GLY A 125 3.40 -21.56 -10.46
C GLY A 125 2.26 -22.48 -10.84
N PRO A 126 2.08 -22.81 -12.15
CA PRO A 126 1.04 -23.71 -12.64
C PRO A 126 1.18 -25.12 -12.05
N VAL A 127 0.03 -25.79 -11.78
CA VAL A 127 0.04 -27.15 -11.22
C VAL A 127 0.54 -28.23 -12.19
N ASP A 128 0.42 -27.97 -13.49
CA ASP A 128 0.73 -28.90 -14.58
C ASP A 128 2.19 -28.85 -15.06
N ARG A 129 3.01 -27.99 -14.46
CA ARG A 129 4.44 -27.80 -14.81
C ARG A 129 5.31 -27.79 -13.58
N ASP A 130 6.61 -28.04 -13.78
CA ASP A 130 7.60 -27.75 -12.75
C ASP A 130 7.67 -26.22 -12.56
N VAL A 131 7.58 -25.77 -11.31
CA VAL A 131 7.60 -24.34 -10.98
C VAL A 131 8.88 -23.69 -11.44
N PHE A 132 10.03 -24.37 -11.29
CA PHE A 132 11.34 -23.83 -11.70
C PHE A 132 11.43 -23.55 -13.19
N ASP A 133 10.75 -24.34 -14.03
CA ASP A 133 10.73 -24.14 -15.48
C ASP A 133 9.91 -22.91 -15.89
N THR A 134 9.02 -22.43 -15.01
CA THR A 134 8.12 -21.30 -15.27
C THR A 134 8.63 -19.99 -14.70
N LEU A 135 9.67 -20.01 -13.84
CA LEU A 135 10.19 -18.79 -13.21
C LEU A 135 10.78 -17.83 -14.26
N THR A 136 10.42 -16.57 -14.13
CA THR A 136 11.07 -15.46 -14.83
C THR A 136 12.50 -15.27 -14.33
N ASP A 137 13.34 -14.55 -15.08
CA ASP A 137 14.72 -14.24 -14.67
C ASP A 137 14.76 -13.51 -13.33
N ASP A 138 13.83 -12.56 -13.13
CA ASP A 138 13.69 -11.84 -11.87
C ASP A 138 13.37 -12.77 -10.70
N ALA A 139 12.45 -13.71 -10.89
CA ALA A 139 12.08 -14.69 -9.88
C ALA A 139 13.26 -15.64 -9.55
N ARG A 140 14.00 -16.12 -10.57
CA ARG A 140 15.21 -16.93 -10.38
C ARG A 140 16.28 -16.17 -9.62
N ALA A 141 16.51 -14.91 -9.97
CA ALA A 141 17.49 -14.06 -9.30
C ALA A 141 17.15 -13.86 -7.81
N LEU A 142 15.86 -13.73 -7.45
CA LEU A 142 15.45 -13.65 -6.04
C LEU A 142 15.69 -14.96 -5.28
N VAL A 143 15.43 -16.12 -5.90
CA VAL A 143 15.74 -17.43 -5.31
C VAL A 143 17.26 -17.56 -5.05
N ASP A 144 18.07 -17.21 -6.04
CA ASP A 144 19.53 -17.26 -5.89
C ASP A 144 20.04 -16.34 -4.79
N ALA A 145 19.49 -15.11 -4.71
CA ALA A 145 19.84 -14.14 -3.65
C ALA A 145 19.44 -14.62 -2.25
N ALA A 146 18.31 -15.30 -2.12
CA ALA A 146 17.85 -15.85 -0.85
C ALA A 146 18.74 -17.01 -0.36
N LEU A 147 19.23 -17.83 -1.29
CA LEU A 147 20.07 -18.99 -0.99
C LEU A 147 21.57 -18.65 -0.92
N ARG A 148 22.00 -17.62 -1.64
CA ARG A 148 23.42 -17.21 -1.78
C ARG A 148 23.50 -15.69 -1.81
N PRO A 149 23.38 -15.01 -0.67
CA PRO A 149 23.44 -13.55 -0.62
C PRO A 149 24.72 -13.03 -1.28
N SER A 150 24.57 -12.14 -2.24
CA SER A 150 25.66 -11.43 -2.90
C SER A 150 25.33 -9.94 -2.95
N PRO A 151 26.17 -9.06 -2.41
CA PRO A 151 25.92 -7.64 -2.47
C PRO A 151 25.99 -7.14 -3.92
N VAL A 152 25.00 -6.34 -4.30
CA VAL A 152 24.96 -5.65 -5.60
C VAL A 152 24.91 -4.15 -5.33
N ASP A 153 25.73 -3.39 -6.04
CA ASP A 153 25.70 -1.94 -5.99
C ASP A 153 24.57 -1.38 -6.87
N TYR A 154 23.96 -0.29 -6.40
CA TYR A 154 22.97 0.40 -7.19
C TYR A 154 23.61 1.35 -8.20
N PRO A 155 23.08 1.46 -9.41
CA PRO A 155 23.51 2.45 -10.36
C PRO A 155 23.27 3.87 -9.84
N SER A 156 24.14 4.81 -10.20
CA SER A 156 23.94 6.23 -9.89
C SER A 156 22.77 6.79 -10.70
N HIS A 157 21.83 7.46 -10.02
CA HIS A 157 20.66 8.07 -10.67
C HIS A 157 20.95 9.45 -11.30
N GLY A 158 22.14 10.00 -11.08
CA GLY A 158 22.47 11.36 -11.52
C GLY A 158 21.63 12.44 -10.83
N ALA A 159 21.55 13.60 -11.46
CA ALA A 159 20.76 14.72 -10.94
C ALA A 159 19.26 14.48 -11.14
N VAL A 160 18.47 14.91 -10.15
CA VAL A 160 17.01 14.91 -10.21
C VAL A 160 16.51 16.35 -10.22
N ARG A 161 15.65 16.67 -11.17
CA ARG A 161 14.98 17.97 -11.26
C ARG A 161 13.52 17.81 -10.84
N VAL A 162 13.04 18.72 -10.02
CA VAL A 162 11.63 18.85 -9.66
C VAL A 162 10.98 19.80 -10.67
N ASP A 163 9.87 19.40 -11.28
CA ASP A 163 9.12 20.27 -12.17
C ASP A 163 8.47 21.43 -11.39
N ALA A 164 8.27 22.55 -12.07
CA ALA A 164 7.64 23.73 -11.46
C ALA A 164 6.22 23.39 -10.99
N VAL A 165 5.90 23.86 -9.80
CA VAL A 165 4.59 23.63 -9.15
C VAL A 165 3.84 24.95 -9.10
N ASP A 166 2.60 24.96 -9.56
CA ASP A 166 1.70 26.09 -9.36
C ASP A 166 1.13 26.08 -7.94
N VAL A 167 1.87 26.73 -7.03
CA VAL A 167 1.49 26.84 -5.61
C VAL A 167 0.26 27.73 -5.45
N ALA A 168 0.09 28.75 -6.32
CA ALA A 168 -1.05 29.68 -6.25
C ALA A 168 -2.36 28.94 -6.58
N ALA A 169 -2.41 28.21 -7.67
CA ALA A 169 -3.57 27.41 -8.05
C ALA A 169 -3.92 26.34 -6.98
N TYR A 170 -2.96 25.78 -6.28
CA TYR A 170 -3.25 24.89 -5.16
C TYR A 170 -3.90 25.63 -3.98
N ARG A 171 -3.37 26.80 -3.60
CA ARG A 171 -3.92 27.63 -2.53
C ARG A 171 -5.34 28.10 -2.82
N ASP A 172 -5.63 28.53 -4.06
CA ASP A 172 -6.97 28.93 -4.49
C ASP A 172 -8.00 27.81 -4.33
N LYS A 173 -7.59 26.56 -4.62
CA LYS A 173 -8.44 25.39 -4.42
C LYS A 173 -8.67 25.06 -2.95
N VAL A 174 -7.64 25.22 -2.12
CA VAL A 174 -7.81 25.10 -0.67
C VAL A 174 -8.79 26.13 -0.15
N ALA A 175 -8.70 27.39 -0.58
CA ALA A 175 -9.64 28.46 -0.19
C ALA A 175 -11.09 28.12 -0.61
N LEU A 176 -11.29 27.65 -1.85
CA LEU A 176 -12.61 27.24 -2.34
C LEU A 176 -13.19 26.08 -1.51
N ILE A 177 -12.37 25.12 -1.10
CA ILE A 177 -12.79 24.00 -0.25
C ILE A 177 -13.15 24.49 1.14
N GLN A 178 -12.37 25.44 1.72
CA GLN A 178 -12.69 26.04 3.01
C GLN A 178 -14.05 26.78 2.98
N GLU A 179 -14.37 27.53 1.90
CA GLU A 179 -15.68 28.13 1.73
C GLU A 179 -16.81 27.07 1.74
N ARG A 180 -16.62 25.92 1.09
CA ARG A 180 -17.60 24.83 1.08
C ARG A 180 -17.77 24.17 2.45
N ILE A 181 -16.69 24.05 3.22
CA ILE A 181 -16.74 23.56 4.60
C ILE A 181 -17.53 24.55 5.45
N ASN A 182 -17.25 25.84 5.35
CA ASN A 182 -17.96 26.89 6.08
C ASN A 182 -19.45 26.97 5.73
N ALA A 183 -19.79 26.66 4.48
CA ALA A 183 -21.21 26.55 4.03
C ALA A 183 -21.90 25.26 4.48
N GLY A 184 -21.23 24.36 5.22
CA GLY A 184 -21.80 23.14 5.79
C GLY A 184 -22.00 21.99 4.81
N GLY A 185 -21.45 22.10 3.60
CA GLY A 185 -21.56 21.05 2.57
C GLY A 185 -20.74 19.80 2.86
N VAL A 186 -19.57 20.00 3.45
CA VAL A 186 -18.61 18.98 3.90
C VAL A 186 -17.99 19.40 5.23
N ARG A 187 -17.51 18.46 6.03
CA ARG A 187 -16.88 18.75 7.33
C ARG A 187 -15.34 18.71 7.25
N LYS A 188 -14.81 17.85 6.42
CA LYS A 188 -13.37 17.66 6.17
C LYS A 188 -13.14 17.27 4.71
N VAL A 189 -12.09 17.82 4.11
CA VAL A 189 -11.59 17.40 2.78
C VAL A 189 -10.08 17.43 2.82
N VAL A 190 -9.46 16.38 2.32
CA VAL A 190 -8.00 16.29 2.14
C VAL A 190 -7.68 16.46 0.66
N LEU A 191 -6.96 17.53 0.33
CA LEU A 191 -6.54 17.82 -1.03
C LEU A 191 -5.06 17.51 -1.20
N ALA A 192 -4.75 16.55 -2.08
CA ALA A 192 -3.39 16.21 -2.48
C ALA A 192 -2.98 16.97 -3.75
N ARG A 193 -1.68 17.13 -3.95
CA ARG A 193 -1.06 17.58 -5.19
C ARG A 193 0.02 16.62 -5.63
N GLU A 194 0.26 16.55 -6.92
CA GLU A 194 1.32 15.78 -7.55
C GLU A 194 2.58 16.65 -7.73
N LEU A 195 3.74 16.03 -7.57
CA LEU A 195 5.04 16.59 -7.94
C LEU A 195 5.70 15.65 -8.94
N SER A 196 6.02 16.16 -10.13
CA SER A 196 6.77 15.39 -11.11
C SER A 196 8.27 15.59 -10.90
N LEU A 197 9.00 14.48 -10.90
CA LEU A 197 10.45 14.44 -10.81
C LEU A 197 11.03 13.88 -12.10
N GLN A 198 12.04 14.55 -12.64
CA GLN A 198 12.77 14.11 -13.84
C GLN A 198 14.20 13.78 -13.45
N ALA A 199 14.60 12.52 -13.63
CA ALA A 199 15.97 12.06 -13.43
C ALA A 199 16.71 11.96 -14.78
N VAL A 200 18.02 12.15 -14.76
CA VAL A 200 18.89 12.02 -15.96
C VAL A 200 18.94 10.56 -16.45
N SER A 201 18.90 9.61 -15.54
CA SER A 201 18.80 8.18 -15.81
C SER A 201 17.60 7.58 -15.08
N PRO A 202 17.08 6.41 -15.52
CA PRO A 202 15.97 5.75 -14.81
C PRO A 202 16.24 5.59 -13.33
N ILE A 203 15.23 5.92 -12.51
CA ILE A 203 15.32 5.75 -11.05
C ILE A 203 15.20 4.25 -10.76
N ASP A 204 16.17 3.71 -10.02
CA ASP A 204 16.12 2.34 -9.55
C ASP A 204 15.19 2.27 -8.32
N GLU A 205 14.02 1.64 -8.49
CA GLU A 205 13.02 1.51 -7.44
C GLU A 205 13.57 0.83 -6.18
N ARG A 206 14.48 -0.13 -6.34
CA ARG A 206 15.09 -0.89 -5.25
C ARG A 206 15.88 0.03 -4.31
N TYR A 207 16.62 0.97 -4.89
CA TYR A 207 17.33 1.99 -4.12
C TYR A 207 16.37 2.85 -3.29
N VAL A 208 15.24 3.24 -3.87
CA VAL A 208 14.21 4.04 -3.17
C VAL A 208 13.61 3.23 -2.02
N ILE A 209 13.23 1.97 -2.27
CA ILE A 209 12.64 1.08 -1.26
C ILE A 209 13.62 0.85 -0.09
N GLU A 210 14.90 0.52 -0.38
CA GLU A 210 15.90 0.32 0.67
C GLU A 210 16.11 1.58 1.52
N ARG A 211 16.19 2.73 0.87
CA ARG A 211 16.32 4.00 1.58
C ARG A 211 15.14 4.31 2.46
N LEU A 212 13.92 4.06 2.01
CA LEU A 212 12.70 4.22 2.80
C LEU A 212 12.69 3.26 3.99
N ALA A 213 12.96 1.98 3.78
CA ALA A 213 13.00 0.98 4.84
C ALA A 213 14.05 1.31 5.93
N ARG A 214 15.20 1.83 5.51
CA ARG A 214 16.27 2.23 6.44
C ARG A 214 15.96 3.54 7.18
N ALA A 215 15.38 4.53 6.49
CA ALA A 215 15.09 5.83 7.08
C ALA A 215 13.85 5.79 8.00
N TYR A 216 12.89 4.91 7.70
CA TYR A 216 11.61 4.80 8.39
C TYR A 216 11.29 3.34 8.76
N PRO A 217 12.11 2.68 9.60
CA PRO A 217 11.91 1.26 9.92
C PRO A 217 10.55 0.96 10.55
N GLN A 218 9.97 1.90 11.30
CA GLN A 218 8.65 1.77 11.93
C GLN A 218 7.47 1.94 10.95
N CYS A 219 7.72 2.36 9.70
CA CYS A 219 6.71 2.46 8.66
C CYS A 219 6.63 1.14 7.85
N TRP A 220 5.47 0.88 7.32
CA TRP A 220 5.30 -0.13 6.27
C TRP A 220 5.94 0.38 4.98
N THR A 221 7.05 -0.22 4.58
CA THR A 221 7.66 0.02 3.27
C THR A 221 7.08 -0.97 2.27
N PHE A 222 6.61 -0.45 1.15
CA PHE A 222 5.95 -1.27 0.14
C PHE A 222 6.43 -0.93 -1.27
N ALA A 223 6.39 -1.93 -2.14
CA ALA A 223 6.57 -1.80 -3.58
C ALA A 223 5.65 -2.79 -4.30
N VAL A 224 4.91 -2.31 -5.28
CA VAL A 224 4.07 -3.12 -6.16
C VAL A 224 3.86 -2.40 -7.48
N ASP A 225 4.23 -3.04 -8.59
CA ASP A 225 3.96 -2.57 -9.95
C ASP A 225 4.35 -1.09 -10.19
N GLY A 226 5.54 -0.69 -9.74
CA GLY A 226 6.06 0.69 -9.86
C GLY A 226 5.57 1.65 -8.77
N LEU A 227 4.58 1.29 -7.97
CA LEU A 227 4.19 2.06 -6.79
C LEU A 227 5.13 1.74 -5.63
N VAL A 228 5.86 2.75 -5.13
CA VAL A 228 6.80 2.62 -4.01
C VAL A 228 6.46 3.65 -2.94
N GLY A 229 6.52 3.23 -1.68
CA GLY A 229 6.26 4.14 -0.57
C GLY A 229 6.60 3.58 0.80
N ALA A 230 6.49 4.46 1.80
CA ALA A 230 6.53 4.09 3.22
C ALA A 230 5.42 4.84 3.96
N THR A 231 4.66 4.14 4.79
CA THR A 231 3.53 4.69 5.53
C THR A 231 3.49 4.17 6.96
N PRO A 232 3.25 5.01 7.95
CA PRO A 232 2.95 4.57 9.31
C PRO A 232 1.51 4.09 9.47
N GLU A 233 0.62 4.48 8.56
CA GLU A 233 -0.82 4.22 8.64
C GLU A 233 -1.16 2.90 7.97
N LEU A 234 -1.87 2.04 8.70
CA LEU A 234 -2.38 0.77 8.22
C LEU A 234 -3.91 0.88 8.08
N LEU A 235 -4.41 0.79 6.85
CA LEU A 235 -5.85 0.86 6.58
C LEU A 235 -6.63 -0.19 7.36
N ALA A 236 -6.17 -1.44 7.29
CA ALA A 236 -6.65 -2.55 8.11
C ALA A 236 -5.67 -3.73 8.05
N ALA A 237 -5.51 -4.45 9.15
CA ALA A 237 -5.01 -5.82 9.19
C ALA A 237 -6.17 -6.74 9.55
N THR A 238 -6.26 -7.89 8.88
CA THR A 238 -7.30 -8.88 9.16
C THR A 238 -6.69 -10.24 9.41
N LEU A 239 -7.14 -10.91 10.46
CA LEU A 239 -6.81 -12.30 10.74
C LEU A 239 -8.10 -13.00 11.14
N GLU A 240 -8.55 -13.94 10.31
CA GLU A 240 -9.87 -14.56 10.46
C GLU A 240 -10.98 -13.50 10.53
N ARG A 241 -11.64 -13.33 11.67
CA ARG A 241 -12.67 -12.32 11.91
C ARG A 241 -12.16 -11.09 12.63
N GLU A 242 -10.92 -11.08 13.08
CA GLU A 242 -10.33 -9.96 13.80
C GLU A 242 -9.78 -8.92 12.80
N VAL A 243 -10.08 -7.67 13.05
CA VAL A 243 -9.63 -6.51 12.27
C VAL A 243 -8.94 -5.54 13.20
N ALA A 244 -7.75 -5.09 12.81
CA ALA A 244 -7.04 -4.02 13.48
C ALA A 244 -6.84 -2.85 12.51
N VAL A 245 -7.12 -1.65 12.96
CA VAL A 245 -6.94 -0.38 12.22
C VAL A 245 -6.22 0.61 13.13
N THR A 246 -5.25 1.33 12.60
CA THR A 246 -4.66 2.48 13.30
C THR A 246 -4.99 3.75 12.50
N VAL A 247 -5.79 4.62 13.09
CA VAL A 247 -6.19 5.89 12.47
C VAL A 247 -5.20 6.97 12.86
N LEU A 248 -4.61 7.64 11.87
CA LEU A 248 -3.69 8.75 12.05
C LEU A 248 -4.30 10.02 11.45
N ALA A 249 -4.43 11.08 12.25
CA ALA A 249 -4.80 12.41 11.78
C ALA A 249 -4.39 13.45 12.83
N GLY A 250 -4.16 14.70 12.41
CA GLY A 250 -3.46 15.68 13.23
C GLY A 250 -1.95 15.42 13.22
N THR A 251 -1.17 16.43 12.80
CA THR A 251 0.27 16.25 12.56
C THR A 251 1.05 17.47 13.02
N LEU A 252 2.11 17.23 13.77
CA LEU A 252 3.10 18.25 14.14
C LEU A 252 4.46 17.84 13.60
N PRO A 253 5.22 18.74 12.91
CA PRO A 253 6.60 18.46 12.55
C PRO A 253 7.45 18.20 13.79
N ARG A 254 8.27 17.15 13.78
CA ARG A 254 9.17 16.83 14.87
C ARG A 254 10.46 17.66 14.75
N THR A 255 10.45 18.84 15.37
CA THR A 255 11.65 19.66 15.59
C THR A 255 12.26 19.35 16.95
N ALA A 256 13.45 19.92 17.25
CA ALA A 256 14.08 19.74 18.55
C ALA A 256 13.22 20.25 19.73
N ASP A 257 12.38 21.25 19.46
CA ASP A 257 11.50 21.89 20.45
C ASP A 257 10.05 21.41 20.37
N ALA A 258 9.74 20.37 19.58
CA ALA A 258 8.38 19.86 19.41
C ALA A 258 7.91 19.16 20.69
N ASP A 259 6.85 19.70 21.30
CA ASP A 259 6.20 19.12 22.47
C ASP A 259 4.98 18.25 22.04
N PRO A 260 5.00 16.95 22.32
CA PRO A 260 3.83 16.09 22.08
C PRO A 260 2.53 16.58 22.74
N GLN A 261 2.64 17.32 23.86
CA GLN A 261 1.49 17.89 24.57
C GLN A 261 0.82 18.99 23.75
N GLU A 262 1.59 19.76 22.97
CA GLU A 262 1.06 20.79 22.08
C GLU A 262 0.10 20.21 21.05
N LEU A 263 0.47 19.07 20.45
CA LEU A 263 -0.39 18.34 19.51
C LEU A 263 -1.68 17.82 20.19
N GLN A 264 -1.56 17.27 21.42
CA GLN A 264 -2.73 16.79 22.18
C GLN A 264 -3.65 17.92 22.61
N ALA A 265 -3.11 19.10 22.91
CA ALA A 265 -3.87 20.28 23.34
C ALA A 265 -4.47 21.08 22.17
N SER A 266 -4.10 20.78 20.92
CA SER A 266 -4.62 21.49 19.72
C SER A 266 -6.07 21.13 19.44
N PRO A 267 -7.04 22.05 19.59
CA PRO A 267 -8.45 21.78 19.29
C PRO A 267 -8.68 21.45 17.82
N LYS A 268 -7.90 22.06 16.91
CA LYS A 268 -7.96 21.80 15.47
C LYS A 268 -7.55 20.35 15.15
N ASP A 269 -6.41 19.92 15.70
CA ASP A 269 -5.88 18.57 15.41
C ASP A 269 -6.73 17.49 16.10
N ALA A 270 -7.25 17.77 17.29
CA ALA A 270 -8.20 16.91 17.99
C ALA A 270 -9.50 16.73 17.19
N ASP A 271 -10.07 17.82 16.61
CA ASP A 271 -11.28 17.74 15.78
C ASP A 271 -11.00 17.00 14.47
N GLU A 272 -9.88 17.25 13.83
CA GLU A 272 -9.44 16.54 12.63
C GLU A 272 -9.33 15.03 12.90
N HIS A 273 -8.69 14.64 14.01
CA HIS A 273 -8.51 13.27 14.42
C HIS A 273 -9.86 12.59 14.73
N ARG A 274 -10.71 13.26 15.50
CA ARG A 274 -12.04 12.77 15.82
C ARG A 274 -12.86 12.46 14.57
N LEU A 275 -12.85 13.34 13.55
CA LEU A 275 -13.53 13.09 12.28
C LEU A 275 -13.00 11.88 11.53
N ALA A 276 -11.68 11.64 11.60
CA ALA A 276 -11.06 10.47 10.99
C ALA A 276 -11.49 9.17 11.70
N VAL A 277 -11.44 9.14 13.04
CA VAL A 277 -11.89 8.01 13.87
C VAL A 277 -13.37 7.72 13.65
N GLU A 278 -14.25 8.74 13.73
CA GLU A 278 -15.70 8.61 13.48
C GLU A 278 -15.99 7.99 12.11
N SER A 279 -15.23 8.36 11.09
CA SER A 279 -15.39 7.82 9.74
C SER A 279 -15.12 6.31 9.69
N VAL A 280 -14.07 5.83 10.34
CA VAL A 280 -13.72 4.41 10.39
C VAL A 280 -14.75 3.63 11.23
N VAL A 281 -15.09 4.14 12.42
CA VAL A 281 -16.10 3.53 13.30
C VAL A 281 -17.44 3.42 12.58
N SER A 282 -17.90 4.47 11.91
CA SER A 282 -19.17 4.48 11.17
C SER A 282 -19.24 3.43 10.06
N GLU A 283 -18.12 3.13 9.39
CA GLU A 283 -18.10 2.13 8.31
C GLU A 283 -17.96 0.71 8.87
N LEU A 284 -17.06 0.50 9.84
CA LEU A 284 -16.87 -0.81 10.44
C LEU A 284 -18.07 -1.28 11.26
N SER A 285 -18.79 -0.38 11.95
CA SER A 285 -19.98 -0.75 12.75
C SER A 285 -21.11 -1.36 11.93
N LYS A 286 -21.06 -1.25 10.61
CA LYS A 286 -22.04 -1.90 9.71
C LYS A 286 -21.80 -3.39 9.54
N ILE A 287 -20.59 -3.87 9.87
CA ILE A 287 -20.13 -5.23 9.59
C ILE A 287 -19.39 -5.90 10.75
N ALA A 288 -19.18 -5.18 11.87
CA ALA A 288 -18.36 -5.65 12.97
C ALA A 288 -18.77 -5.03 14.32
N ARG A 289 -18.45 -5.73 15.41
CA ARG A 289 -18.35 -5.13 16.75
C ARG A 289 -17.00 -4.43 16.89
N ILE A 290 -16.99 -3.24 17.48
CA ILE A 290 -15.84 -2.35 17.51
C ILE A 290 -15.45 -2.02 18.95
N GLU A 291 -14.16 -2.02 19.21
CA GLU A 291 -13.52 -1.49 20.41
C GLU A 291 -12.55 -0.38 19.98
N VAL A 292 -12.76 0.84 20.50
CA VAL A 292 -11.93 2.00 20.22
C VAL A 292 -10.99 2.25 21.39
N GLY A 293 -9.70 2.22 21.12
CA GLY A 293 -8.67 2.50 22.12
C GLY A 293 -8.54 4.01 22.41
N PRO A 294 -7.74 4.38 23.42
CA PRO A 294 -7.47 5.77 23.74
C PRO A 294 -6.60 6.41 22.65
N THR A 295 -6.85 7.71 22.37
CA THR A 295 -5.98 8.50 21.51
C THR A 295 -4.64 8.76 22.20
N HIS A 296 -3.55 8.55 21.47
CA HIS A 296 -2.18 8.76 21.91
C HIS A 296 -1.33 9.48 20.85
N VAL A 297 -0.11 9.87 21.18
CA VAL A 297 0.83 10.45 20.22
C VAL A 297 1.76 9.38 19.68
N LEU A 298 1.72 9.14 18.38
CA LEU A 298 2.69 8.33 17.65
C LEU A 298 3.86 9.21 17.22
N THR A 299 5.07 8.88 17.68
CA THR A 299 6.31 9.58 17.34
C THR A 299 7.02 8.87 16.20
N LEU A 300 7.21 9.58 15.09
CA LEU A 300 8.00 9.16 13.93
C LEU A 300 9.30 9.98 13.82
N PRO A 301 10.24 9.59 12.94
CA PRO A 301 11.51 10.31 12.83
C PRO A 301 11.37 11.81 12.56
N ASN A 302 10.38 12.23 11.79
CA ASN A 302 10.21 13.60 11.29
C ASN A 302 8.87 14.26 11.66
N VAL A 303 7.92 13.51 12.22
CA VAL A 303 6.59 14.03 12.58
C VAL A 303 6.05 13.34 13.84
N LEU A 304 5.11 14.02 14.49
CA LEU A 304 4.23 13.49 15.53
C LEU A 304 2.81 13.41 14.96
N HIS A 305 2.09 12.33 15.23
CA HIS A 305 0.68 12.17 14.85
C HIS A 305 -0.18 11.85 16.07
N LEU A 306 -1.43 12.33 16.09
CA LEU A 306 -2.45 11.70 16.93
C LEU A 306 -2.83 10.35 16.31
N ALA A 307 -2.88 9.33 17.13
CA ALA A 307 -3.17 7.95 16.75
C ALA A 307 -4.27 7.36 17.62
N THR A 308 -5.16 6.58 17.02
CA THR A 308 -6.15 5.76 17.73
C THR A 308 -6.19 4.37 17.13
N ASP A 309 -5.95 3.36 17.97
CA ASP A 309 -6.08 1.97 17.58
C ASP A 309 -7.53 1.52 17.74
N ILE A 310 -8.04 0.83 16.73
CA ILE A 310 -9.39 0.28 16.68
C ILE A 310 -9.27 -1.21 16.44
N CYS A 311 -9.84 -2.01 17.33
CA CYS A 311 -10.02 -3.45 17.14
C CYS A 311 -11.48 -3.73 16.80
N ALA A 312 -11.72 -4.68 15.90
CA ALA A 312 -13.08 -5.05 15.54
C ALA A 312 -13.18 -6.56 15.27
N THR A 313 -14.32 -7.15 15.64
CA THR A 313 -14.65 -8.54 15.31
C THR A 313 -15.78 -8.55 14.31
N LEU A 314 -15.51 -9.04 13.09
CA LEU A 314 -16.49 -9.11 12.00
C LEU A 314 -17.67 -10.02 12.35
N ASP A 315 -18.86 -9.62 11.96
CA ASP A 315 -20.08 -10.42 12.14
C ASP A 315 -20.12 -11.66 11.22
N PHE A 316 -19.33 -11.64 10.14
CA PHE A 316 -19.18 -12.72 9.17
C PHE A 316 -17.73 -12.83 8.67
N MET A 317 -17.39 -13.93 8.02
CA MET A 317 -16.08 -14.07 7.36
C MET A 317 -16.02 -13.17 6.14
N ALA A 318 -15.07 -12.24 6.14
CA ALA A 318 -14.82 -11.34 5.02
C ALA A 318 -13.35 -11.41 4.60
N THR A 319 -13.10 -11.19 3.32
CA THR A 319 -11.72 -11.07 2.83
C THR A 319 -11.11 -9.72 3.24
N PRO A 320 -9.78 -9.61 3.33
CA PRO A 320 -9.10 -8.32 3.55
C PRO A 320 -9.53 -7.24 2.55
N LEU A 321 -9.80 -7.63 1.29
CA LEU A 321 -10.24 -6.71 0.25
C LEU A 321 -11.67 -6.18 0.48
N GLN A 322 -12.56 -6.97 1.04
CA GLN A 322 -13.90 -6.51 1.43
C GLN A 322 -13.83 -5.50 2.56
N VAL A 323 -12.97 -5.74 3.57
CA VAL A 323 -12.73 -4.79 4.66
C VAL A 323 -12.11 -3.50 4.12
N ALA A 324 -11.08 -3.61 3.26
CA ALA A 324 -10.47 -2.45 2.61
C ALA A 324 -11.50 -1.66 1.80
N GLY A 325 -12.37 -2.32 1.03
CA GLY A 325 -13.44 -1.68 0.26
C GLY A 325 -14.47 -0.94 1.12
N ALA A 326 -14.81 -1.46 2.30
CA ALA A 326 -15.67 -0.78 3.25
C ALA A 326 -15.04 0.52 3.80
N LEU A 327 -13.73 0.51 4.05
CA LEU A 327 -13.01 1.64 4.64
C LEU A 327 -12.50 2.66 3.63
N HIS A 328 -12.15 2.24 2.42
CA HIS A 328 -11.44 3.09 1.44
C HIS A 328 -12.34 4.09 0.70
N PRO A 329 -11.89 5.36 0.59
CA PRO A 329 -10.86 5.97 1.41
C PRO A 329 -11.42 6.41 2.76
N THR A 330 -10.57 6.41 3.80
CA THR A 330 -10.90 6.97 5.11
C THR A 330 -10.98 8.50 5.07
N ALA A 331 -11.54 9.13 6.10
CA ALA A 331 -11.53 10.58 6.21
C ALA A 331 -10.13 11.16 6.49
N ALA A 332 -9.13 10.32 6.85
CA ALA A 332 -7.74 10.75 6.96
C ALA A 332 -7.14 11.16 5.60
N LEU A 333 -7.56 10.49 4.51
CA LEU A 333 -7.07 10.75 3.14
C LEU A 333 -8.12 11.36 2.21
N GLY A 334 -9.40 11.18 2.47
CA GLY A 334 -10.51 11.68 1.64
C GLY A 334 -11.24 12.85 2.28
N GLY A 335 -12.02 12.56 3.28
CA GLY A 335 -12.83 13.55 4.01
C GLY A 335 -14.18 13.01 4.46
N THR A 336 -14.98 13.87 5.06
CA THR A 336 -16.29 13.50 5.63
C THR A 336 -17.36 14.56 5.38
N PRO A 337 -18.61 14.20 5.04
CA PRO A 337 -19.07 12.84 4.66
C PRO A 337 -18.39 12.34 3.39
N ARG A 338 -18.02 11.04 3.36
CA ARG A 338 -17.13 10.43 2.34
C ARG A 338 -17.52 10.79 0.89
N LEU A 339 -18.75 10.52 0.47
CA LEU A 339 -19.17 10.76 -0.91
C LEU A 339 -19.07 12.23 -1.31
N ARG A 340 -19.56 13.15 -0.46
CA ARG A 340 -19.48 14.59 -0.73
C ARG A 340 -18.05 15.11 -0.76
N ALA A 341 -17.19 14.59 0.09
CA ALA A 341 -15.77 14.93 0.09
C ALA A 341 -15.09 14.47 -1.21
N LEU A 342 -15.34 13.24 -1.67
CA LEU A 342 -14.81 12.70 -2.94
C LEU A 342 -15.32 13.50 -4.15
N GLU A 343 -16.61 13.87 -4.20
CA GLU A 343 -17.14 14.76 -5.24
C GLU A 343 -16.46 16.13 -5.22
N THR A 344 -16.19 16.67 -4.04
CA THR A 344 -15.52 17.96 -3.88
C THR A 344 -14.08 17.86 -4.38
N ILE A 345 -13.34 16.78 -4.04
CA ILE A 345 -11.98 16.52 -4.52
C ILE A 345 -11.98 16.36 -6.05
N ALA A 346 -12.91 15.60 -6.61
CA ALA A 346 -12.99 15.38 -8.05
C ALA A 346 -13.20 16.68 -8.84
N ARG A 347 -14.03 17.60 -8.32
CA ARG A 347 -14.26 18.94 -8.92
C ARG A 347 -13.06 19.88 -8.74
N ALA A 348 -12.28 19.67 -7.68
CA ALA A 348 -11.10 20.48 -7.38
C ALA A 348 -9.82 19.98 -8.05
N LYS A 349 -9.83 18.86 -8.79
CA LYS A 349 -8.64 18.35 -9.49
C LYS A 349 -8.02 19.44 -10.36
N LEU A 350 -6.70 19.63 -10.19
CA LEU A 350 -5.91 20.44 -11.08
C LEU A 350 -5.87 19.73 -12.44
N PRO A 351 -6.05 20.43 -13.59
CA PRO A 351 -5.66 19.86 -14.84
C PRO A 351 -4.18 19.47 -14.73
N ALA A 352 -3.82 18.27 -15.18
CA ALA A 352 -2.42 17.92 -15.38
C ALA A 352 -1.78 19.05 -16.19
N SER A 353 -0.61 19.53 -15.78
CA SER A 353 0.11 20.54 -16.56
C SER A 353 0.17 20.04 -18.00
N SER A 354 -0.25 20.87 -18.96
CA SER A 354 -0.40 20.53 -20.38
C SER A 354 0.92 20.21 -21.10
N SER A 355 1.99 19.89 -20.36
CA SER A 355 3.32 19.52 -20.85
C SER A 355 3.70 18.04 -20.63
N ALA A 356 2.83 17.22 -20.06
CA ALA A 356 3.06 15.79 -19.98
C ALA A 356 2.44 15.10 -21.20
N THR A 357 3.16 15.09 -22.32
CA THR A 357 3.02 14.01 -23.31
C THR A 357 3.32 12.72 -22.57
N SER A 358 2.32 11.86 -22.44
CA SER A 358 2.48 10.51 -21.90
C SER A 358 3.71 9.87 -22.53
N PRO A 359 4.70 9.40 -21.78
CA PRO A 359 5.70 8.53 -22.36
C PRO A 359 4.94 7.29 -22.82
N SER A 360 4.85 7.11 -24.13
CA SER A 360 4.45 5.84 -24.72
C SER A 360 5.37 4.79 -24.12
N CYS A 361 4.78 3.83 -23.40
CA CYS A 361 5.46 2.62 -22.98
C CYS A 361 5.82 1.83 -24.24
N THR A 362 6.97 2.14 -24.84
CA THR A 362 7.55 1.30 -25.88
C THR A 362 8.24 0.16 -25.16
N THR A 363 7.60 -1.01 -25.17
CA THR A 363 8.27 -2.28 -24.93
C THR A 363 9.51 -2.35 -25.82
N PRO A 364 10.71 -2.69 -25.32
CA PRO A 364 11.83 -3.02 -26.17
C PRO A 364 11.49 -4.27 -27.00
N PRO A 365 11.95 -4.35 -28.25
CA PRO A 365 11.75 -5.54 -29.07
C PRO A 365 12.48 -6.75 -28.48
N PRO A 366 12.08 -7.99 -28.90
CA PRO A 366 12.47 -9.27 -28.32
C PRO A 366 13.97 -9.54 -28.39
#